data_c56a67d124eeb8e3b66864086de4563b
#
_entry.id   c56a67d124eeb8e3b66864086de4563b
#
_cell.length_a   1.000
_cell.length_b   1.000
_cell.length_c   1.000
_cell.angle_alpha   90.00
_cell.angle_beta   90.00
_cell.angle_gamma   90.00
#
_symmetry.space_group_name_H-M   'P 1'
#
loop_
_entity.id
_entity.type
_entity.pdbx_description
1 polymer ?
#
loop_
_entity_poly.entity_id
_entity_poly.type
_entity_poly.pdbx_seq_one_letter_code
_entity_poly.pdbx_strand_id
1 'polypeptide(L)'
;MADRKITDLTELLAPAADDFLPIIDSSEAANADKNKKIKYETLNRSLPSGTAGAPSLAFTADTGISGIYRSGANEVAVSNNSTFTGKFTTAGFQLGTGTAAAQLHLFSSDTTDQVIIENTDSGLDTAPDVVLYRNSVSPAVNDNLGNIEFRGKDSAANTHAYAQITAGIKVATNGTEDGILDLMSSDTGTTASRVRLYGSKVGIGEATPLYPVHITYSTLAGTTLQIESKLVDSASAGDITLYHHRNSAAGQDGDVISSLYFRSKNDNATPEDIDYAQVVGSIVDASDGTEDGKLELKVSAAGTLTTELAITAANITLGVRPILPTHTPASASDTGTAGEVAWDSSYIYICTATDTWKRVAISTWP
;
A
#
# COMPACT_ATOMS: atom_id res chain seq x y z
N MET A 1 26.80 53.65 -61.23
CA MET A 1 27.08 52.59 -60.27
C MET A 1 26.71 51.29 -60.92
N ALA A 2 27.61 50.35 -61.01
CA ALA A 2 27.30 49.02 -61.58
C ALA A 2 26.32 48.32 -60.65
N ASP A 3 25.21 47.79 -61.22
CA ASP A 3 24.22 46.97 -60.48
C ASP A 3 24.93 45.70 -59.98
N ARG A 4 25.14 45.61 -58.65
CA ARG A 4 25.61 44.38 -58.02
C ARG A 4 24.47 43.37 -57.92
N LYS A 5 24.71 42.17 -58.34
CA LYS A 5 23.80 41.07 -58.11
C LYS A 5 23.72 40.74 -56.61
N ILE A 6 22.58 40.28 -56.12
CA ILE A 6 22.39 39.88 -54.73
C ILE A 6 23.41 38.82 -54.29
N THR A 7 23.85 37.97 -55.20
CA THR A 7 24.90 36.93 -55.02
C THR A 7 26.30 37.52 -54.76
N ASP A 8 26.52 38.80 -55.04
CA ASP A 8 27.82 39.45 -54.92
C ASP A 8 27.92 40.24 -53.58
N LEU A 9 26.92 40.14 -52.72
CA LEU A 9 26.91 40.77 -51.39
C LEU A 9 27.62 39.88 -50.40
N THR A 10 28.39 40.49 -49.52
CA THR A 10 29.00 39.79 -48.37
C THR A 10 27.91 39.40 -47.37
N GLU A 11 27.98 38.18 -46.86
CA GLU A 11 27.06 37.70 -45.86
C GLU A 11 27.11 38.62 -44.60
N LEU A 12 25.98 39.06 -44.12
CA LEU A 12 25.83 39.84 -42.91
C LEU A 12 25.55 38.87 -41.74
N LEU A 13 26.58 38.54 -40.98
CA LEU A 13 26.55 37.58 -39.87
C LEU A 13 25.81 38.10 -38.62
N ALA A 14 25.71 39.43 -38.45
CA ALA A 14 25.05 40.07 -37.31
C ALA A 14 24.29 41.32 -37.78
N PRO A 15 23.08 41.19 -38.31
CA PRO A 15 22.28 42.35 -38.73
C PRO A 15 21.90 43.22 -37.55
N ALA A 16 21.99 44.56 -37.74
CA ALA A 16 21.50 45.53 -36.76
C ALA A 16 19.97 45.67 -36.86
N ALA A 17 19.33 46.21 -35.80
CA ALA A 17 17.87 46.33 -35.74
C ALA A 17 17.27 47.21 -36.87
N ASP A 18 18.04 48.10 -37.45
CA ASP A 18 17.66 48.99 -38.54
C ASP A 18 18.09 48.50 -39.93
N ASP A 19 18.77 47.37 -40.02
CA ASP A 19 19.08 46.74 -41.30
C ASP A 19 17.80 46.27 -42.02
N PHE A 20 17.86 46.24 -43.35
CA PHE A 20 16.71 45.92 -44.20
C PHE A 20 16.97 44.70 -45.05
N LEU A 21 16.00 43.78 -45.10
CA LEU A 21 15.95 42.70 -46.05
C LEU A 21 15.15 43.13 -47.29
N PRO A 22 15.68 43.01 -48.51
CA PRO A 22 14.89 43.24 -49.71
C PRO A 22 13.91 42.09 -49.94
N ILE A 23 12.66 42.41 -50.20
CA ILE A 23 11.61 41.44 -50.55
C ILE A 23 10.99 41.84 -51.89
N ILE A 24 10.46 40.86 -52.61
CA ILE A 24 9.68 41.11 -53.83
C ILE A 24 8.21 40.88 -53.48
N ASP A 25 7.42 41.92 -53.57
CA ASP A 25 5.98 41.84 -53.41
C ASP A 25 5.34 41.40 -54.73
N SER A 26 4.98 40.14 -54.83
CA SER A 26 4.37 39.53 -56.03
C SER A 26 2.90 39.94 -56.25
N SER A 27 2.26 40.56 -55.24
CA SER A 27 0.87 41.04 -55.38
C SER A 27 0.76 42.37 -56.10
N GLU A 28 1.87 43.13 -56.24
CA GLU A 28 1.87 44.40 -56.94
C GLU A 28 1.88 44.21 -58.44
N ALA A 29 0.98 44.89 -59.13
CA ALA A 29 0.82 44.78 -60.61
C ALA A 29 1.93 45.55 -61.38
N ALA A 30 2.51 46.61 -60.82
CA ALA A 30 3.52 47.43 -61.46
C ALA A 30 4.94 47.05 -61.05
N ASN A 31 5.86 46.93 -62.03
CA ASN A 31 7.25 46.50 -61.75
C ASN A 31 8.03 47.45 -60.86
N ALA A 32 7.66 48.75 -60.82
CA ALA A 32 8.39 49.73 -60.02
C ALA A 32 8.23 49.59 -58.49
N ASP A 33 7.10 49.01 -58.07
CA ASP A 33 6.75 48.93 -56.61
C ASP A 33 6.91 47.50 -56.01
N LYS A 34 7.39 46.54 -56.81
CA LYS A 34 7.55 45.15 -56.37
C LYS A 34 8.69 44.97 -55.36
N ASN A 35 9.68 45.84 -55.38
CA ASN A 35 10.83 45.79 -54.48
C ASN A 35 10.53 46.52 -53.20
N LYS A 36 10.20 45.78 -52.16
CA LYS A 36 9.98 46.28 -50.82
C LYS A 36 11.14 45.95 -49.91
N LYS A 37 11.22 46.60 -48.79
CA LYS A 37 12.19 46.30 -47.73
C LYS A 37 11.48 46.14 -46.41
N ILE A 38 11.92 45.17 -45.64
CA ILE A 38 11.45 44.95 -44.29
C ILE A 38 12.62 45.14 -43.34
N LYS A 39 12.44 45.87 -42.25
CA LYS A 39 13.45 45.97 -41.21
C LYS A 39 13.66 44.61 -40.55
N TYR A 40 14.92 44.29 -40.26
CA TYR A 40 15.28 43.08 -39.53
C TYR A 40 14.55 43.00 -38.17
N GLU A 41 14.43 44.13 -37.45
CA GLU A 41 13.63 44.21 -36.21
C GLU A 41 12.16 43.80 -36.41
N THR A 42 11.55 44.17 -37.56
CA THR A 42 10.16 43.84 -37.86
C THR A 42 10.01 42.37 -38.21
N LEU A 43 10.95 41.77 -38.91
CA LEU A 43 10.97 40.35 -39.19
C LEU A 43 11.14 39.51 -37.91
N ASN A 44 11.90 40.01 -36.94
CA ASN A 44 12.23 39.31 -35.72
C ASN A 44 11.26 39.58 -34.56
N ARG A 45 10.38 40.62 -34.67
CA ARG A 45 9.58 41.15 -33.57
C ARG A 45 8.16 40.68 -33.45
N SER A 46 7.54 40.13 -34.46
CA SER A 46 6.16 39.70 -34.32
C SER A 46 5.71 38.75 -35.40
N LEU A 47 5.83 37.48 -35.14
CA LEU A 47 4.86 36.57 -35.73
C LEU A 47 3.47 36.93 -35.18
N PRO A 48 2.43 37.15 -36.01
CA PRO A 48 1.09 37.47 -35.55
C PRO A 48 0.59 36.32 -34.66
N SER A 49 -0.32 36.63 -33.75
CA SER A 49 -1.04 35.59 -33.02
C SER A 49 -1.81 34.72 -34.00
N GLY A 50 -1.51 33.43 -34.01
CA GLY A 50 -2.19 32.45 -34.85
C GLY A 50 -3.34 31.77 -34.13
N THR A 51 -3.93 30.79 -34.81
CA THR A 51 -4.89 29.83 -34.26
C THR A 51 -4.43 28.40 -34.59
N ALA A 52 -5.11 27.39 -34.03
CA ALA A 52 -4.81 25.99 -34.37
C ALA A 52 -4.99 25.70 -35.88
N GLY A 53 -5.98 26.32 -36.53
CA GLY A 53 -6.24 26.22 -37.97
C GLY A 53 -5.37 27.15 -38.84
N ALA A 54 -4.68 28.16 -38.25
CA ALA A 54 -3.84 29.11 -38.93
C ALA A 54 -2.69 29.53 -37.96
N PRO A 55 -1.71 28.64 -37.67
CA PRO A 55 -0.62 28.94 -36.75
C PRO A 55 0.32 30.02 -37.29
N SER A 56 0.96 30.78 -36.41
CA SER A 56 1.91 31.85 -36.78
C SER A 56 3.14 31.30 -37.50
N LEU A 57 3.59 30.12 -37.13
CA LEU A 57 4.63 29.37 -37.83
C LEU A 57 3.97 28.05 -38.28
N ALA A 58 3.67 27.93 -39.57
CA ALA A 58 3.01 26.78 -40.16
C ALA A 58 3.98 25.89 -40.93
N PHE A 59 3.81 24.58 -40.81
CA PHE A 59 4.44 23.56 -41.63
C PHE A 59 3.38 23.04 -42.63
N THR A 60 3.53 23.37 -43.89
CA THR A 60 2.47 23.25 -44.91
C THR A 60 2.64 22.07 -45.85
N ALA A 61 3.09 20.93 -45.38
CA ALA A 61 3.32 19.75 -46.28
C ALA A 61 2.11 18.81 -46.42
N ASP A 62 1.06 18.93 -45.55
CA ASP A 62 -0.06 17.98 -45.48
C ASP A 62 -1.42 18.62 -45.71
N THR A 63 -2.46 17.80 -45.78
CA THR A 63 -3.88 18.20 -45.93
C THR A 63 -4.42 19.02 -44.76
N GLY A 64 -3.69 19.07 -43.63
CA GLY A 64 -3.95 19.92 -42.47
C GLY A 64 -2.76 20.82 -42.15
N ILE A 65 -2.99 21.91 -41.39
CA ILE A 65 -1.95 22.84 -41.01
C ILE A 65 -1.44 22.50 -39.61
N SER A 66 -0.17 22.15 -39.51
CA SER A 66 0.55 21.96 -38.24
C SER A 66 1.47 23.14 -37.96
N GLY A 67 1.65 23.51 -36.71
CA GLY A 67 2.52 24.64 -36.40
C GLY A 67 2.49 25.11 -34.95
N ILE A 68 3.18 26.23 -34.72
CA ILE A 68 3.32 26.89 -33.44
C ILE A 68 2.62 28.25 -33.51
N TYR A 69 1.83 28.57 -32.51
CA TYR A 69 1.09 29.84 -32.46
C TYR A 69 0.95 30.35 -31.02
N ARG A 70 0.56 31.61 -30.88
CA ARG A 70 0.23 32.22 -29.59
C ARG A 70 -1.26 32.10 -29.35
N SER A 71 -1.67 31.20 -28.42
CA SER A 71 -3.07 30.95 -28.07
C SER A 71 -3.67 32.00 -27.12
N GLY A 72 -2.82 32.74 -26.41
CA GLY A 72 -3.21 33.78 -25.45
C GLY A 72 -2.04 34.58 -24.96
N ALA A 73 -2.23 35.48 -23.99
CA ALA A 73 -1.15 36.20 -23.35
C ALA A 73 -0.25 35.20 -22.59
N ASN A 74 1.07 35.27 -22.84
CA ASN A 74 2.08 34.41 -22.22
C ASN A 74 1.90 32.90 -22.48
N GLU A 75 1.29 32.52 -23.63
CA GLU A 75 1.10 31.15 -24.04
C GLU A 75 1.75 30.87 -25.39
N VAL A 76 2.41 29.72 -25.51
CA VAL A 76 2.89 29.16 -26.79
C VAL A 76 2.21 27.81 -26.99
N ALA A 77 1.45 27.68 -28.06
CA ALA A 77 0.68 26.50 -28.39
C ALA A 77 1.21 25.79 -29.63
N VAL A 78 0.96 24.49 -29.69
CA VAL A 78 1.25 23.64 -30.83
C VAL A 78 -0.06 23.08 -31.38
N SER A 79 -0.19 23.12 -32.74
CA SER A 79 -1.28 22.42 -33.45
C SER A 79 -0.72 21.31 -34.33
N ASN A 80 -1.51 20.27 -34.51
CA ASN A 80 -1.27 19.21 -35.48
C ASN A 80 -2.55 19.01 -36.29
N ASN A 81 -2.45 18.98 -37.61
CA ASN A 81 -3.59 18.83 -38.52
C ASN A 81 -4.75 19.80 -38.16
N SER A 82 -4.45 21.07 -37.95
CA SER A 82 -5.40 22.13 -37.55
C SER A 82 -6.07 21.95 -36.18
N THR A 83 -5.61 20.97 -35.40
CA THR A 83 -6.13 20.66 -34.06
C THR A 83 -5.14 21.09 -33.00
N PHE A 84 -5.62 21.73 -31.93
CA PHE A 84 -4.80 22.02 -30.75
C PHE A 84 -4.26 20.72 -30.13
N THR A 85 -2.95 20.64 -29.91
CA THR A 85 -2.31 19.48 -29.30
C THR A 85 -1.84 19.76 -27.87
N GLY A 86 -1.27 20.95 -27.65
CA GLY A 86 -0.80 21.33 -26.32
C GLY A 86 -0.21 22.74 -26.30
N LYS A 87 0.09 23.24 -25.10
CA LYS A 87 0.68 24.56 -24.91
C LYS A 87 1.56 24.66 -23.69
N PHE A 88 2.54 25.58 -23.75
CA PHE A 88 3.28 26.11 -22.61
C PHE A 88 2.58 27.35 -22.09
N THR A 89 2.33 27.43 -20.78
CA THR A 89 1.72 28.56 -20.10
C THR A 89 2.57 29.00 -18.91
N THR A 90 2.24 30.10 -18.26
CA THR A 90 2.88 30.49 -17.00
C THR A 90 2.59 29.50 -15.85
N ALA A 91 1.50 28.71 -15.94
CA ALA A 91 1.13 27.70 -14.97
C ALA A 91 1.80 26.33 -15.23
N GLY A 92 2.32 26.10 -16.45
CA GLY A 92 2.99 24.84 -16.80
C GLY A 92 2.77 24.39 -18.25
N PHE A 93 3.12 23.13 -18.50
CA PHE A 93 2.93 22.47 -19.79
C PHE A 93 1.63 21.64 -19.77
N GLN A 94 0.83 21.81 -20.80
CA GLN A 94 -0.46 21.14 -20.97
C GLN A 94 -0.45 20.33 -22.27
N LEU A 95 -0.94 19.09 -22.20
CA LEU A 95 -1.34 18.31 -23.38
C LEU A 95 -2.86 18.08 -23.33
N GLY A 96 -3.54 18.19 -24.49
CA GLY A 96 -5.01 18.11 -24.58
C GLY A 96 -5.72 19.44 -24.33
N THR A 97 -7.06 19.43 -24.38
CA THR A 97 -7.94 20.61 -24.52
C THR A 97 -8.45 21.17 -23.20
N GLY A 98 -7.91 21.12 -22.11
CA GLY A 98 -8.39 21.69 -20.84
C GLY A 98 -7.70 23.00 -20.46
N THR A 99 -7.82 23.40 -19.19
CA THR A 99 -7.02 24.44 -18.55
C THR A 99 -5.97 23.75 -17.66
N ALA A 100 -4.70 24.18 -17.76
CA ALA A 100 -3.65 23.60 -16.94
C ALA A 100 -3.91 23.82 -15.44
N ALA A 101 -4.06 22.76 -14.69
CA ALA A 101 -4.26 22.75 -13.24
C ALA A 101 -2.99 22.31 -12.47
N ALA A 102 -1.92 21.96 -13.18
CA ALA A 102 -0.63 21.53 -12.66
C ALA A 102 0.48 21.94 -13.65
N GLN A 103 1.74 21.86 -13.22
CA GLN A 103 2.90 22.13 -14.09
C GLN A 103 2.98 21.18 -15.29
N LEU A 104 2.59 19.94 -15.12
CA LEU A 104 2.31 19.00 -16.21
C LEU A 104 0.85 18.53 -16.06
N HIS A 105 0.02 18.87 -17.02
CA HIS A 105 -1.38 18.47 -17.07
C HIS A 105 -1.69 17.76 -18.38
N LEU A 106 -1.98 16.46 -18.29
CA LEU A 106 -2.44 15.64 -19.40
C LEU A 106 -3.98 15.56 -19.34
N PHE A 107 -4.65 15.90 -20.41
CA PHE A 107 -6.10 15.91 -20.47
C PHE A 107 -6.58 15.09 -21.68
N SER A 108 -7.41 14.10 -21.43
CA SER A 108 -8.11 13.33 -22.44
C SER A 108 -9.58 13.14 -22.07
N SER A 109 -10.43 12.93 -23.06
CA SER A 109 -11.85 12.59 -22.91
C SER A 109 -12.18 11.16 -23.33
N ASP A 110 -11.17 10.39 -23.69
CA ASP A 110 -11.29 8.98 -24.09
C ASP A 110 -10.75 8.03 -23.00
N THR A 111 -10.75 6.74 -23.28
CA THR A 111 -10.35 5.67 -22.39
C THR A 111 -8.92 5.17 -22.64
N THR A 112 -8.13 5.86 -23.47
CA THR A 112 -6.74 5.48 -23.74
C THR A 112 -5.83 5.85 -22.58
N ASP A 113 -4.72 5.12 -22.44
CA ASP A 113 -3.72 5.40 -21.42
C ASP A 113 -3.14 6.82 -21.58
N GLN A 114 -3.11 7.59 -20.50
CA GLN A 114 -2.62 8.97 -20.52
C GLN A 114 -1.11 9.07 -20.41
N VAL A 115 -0.47 8.12 -19.73
CA VAL A 115 0.98 8.04 -19.53
C VAL A 115 1.41 6.60 -19.62
N ILE A 116 2.31 6.30 -20.56
CA ILE A 116 3.04 5.05 -20.63
C ILE A 116 4.51 5.38 -20.44
N ILE A 117 5.16 4.71 -19.50
CA ILE A 117 6.60 4.79 -19.28
C ILE A 117 7.16 3.41 -19.63
N GLU A 118 7.79 3.29 -20.78
CA GLU A 118 8.26 2.03 -21.33
C GLU A 118 9.78 2.00 -21.43
N ASN A 119 10.37 0.87 -21.06
CA ASN A 119 11.77 0.57 -21.30
C ASN A 119 11.87 -0.77 -22.03
N THR A 120 12.66 -0.84 -23.09
CA THR A 120 12.87 -2.05 -23.89
C THR A 120 14.21 -2.74 -23.60
N ASP A 121 14.94 -2.30 -22.57
CA ASP A 121 16.18 -2.95 -22.18
C ASP A 121 15.91 -4.38 -21.66
N SER A 122 16.74 -5.32 -22.09
CA SER A 122 16.68 -6.73 -21.66
C SER A 122 17.63 -7.06 -20.51
N GLY A 123 18.31 -6.05 -19.94
CA GLY A 123 19.22 -6.19 -18.80
C GLY A 123 18.51 -6.53 -17.49
N LEU A 124 19.30 -6.71 -16.43
CA LEU A 124 18.79 -6.99 -15.08
C LEU A 124 18.60 -5.73 -14.24
N ASP A 125 18.92 -4.55 -14.77
CA ASP A 125 18.83 -3.28 -14.08
C ASP A 125 17.37 -2.82 -13.96
N THR A 126 17.10 -1.99 -12.93
CA THR A 126 15.76 -1.43 -12.71
C THR A 126 15.40 -0.45 -13.82
N ALA A 127 14.22 -0.64 -14.42
CA ALA A 127 13.64 0.28 -15.39
C ALA A 127 12.19 -0.16 -15.72
N PRO A 128 11.28 0.76 -16.10
CA PRO A 128 11.39 2.23 -16.01
C PRO A 128 11.16 2.76 -14.58
N ASP A 129 11.69 3.94 -14.27
CA ASP A 129 11.61 4.55 -12.94
C ASP A 129 10.73 5.81 -12.92
N VAL A 130 9.99 6.00 -11.81
CA VAL A 130 9.36 7.26 -11.42
C VAL A 130 9.91 7.68 -10.07
N VAL A 131 10.67 8.76 -10.03
CA VAL A 131 11.27 9.30 -8.81
C VAL A 131 10.48 10.51 -8.33
N LEU A 132 9.89 10.42 -7.13
CA LEU A 132 9.33 11.56 -6.42
C LEU A 132 10.37 12.04 -5.40
N TYR A 133 11.00 13.18 -5.66
CA TYR A 133 12.11 13.67 -4.86
C TYR A 133 11.82 15.04 -4.25
N ARG A 134 11.75 15.10 -2.92
CA ARG A 134 11.70 16.34 -2.15
C ARG A 134 13.10 16.74 -1.71
N ASN A 135 13.72 17.67 -2.42
CA ASN A 135 15.03 18.20 -2.07
C ASN A 135 14.89 19.28 -0.99
N SER A 136 14.73 18.88 0.28
CA SER A 136 14.67 19.81 1.41
C SER A 136 16.05 20.06 1.98
N VAL A 137 16.38 21.32 2.27
CA VAL A 137 17.63 21.70 2.98
C VAL A 137 17.54 21.43 4.49
N SER A 138 16.36 21.13 5.01
CA SER A 138 16.09 20.84 6.42
C SER A 138 15.07 19.69 6.53
N PRO A 139 15.50 18.44 6.24
CA PRO A 139 14.61 17.29 6.36
C PRO A 139 14.26 17.04 7.82
N ALA A 140 12.99 16.75 8.10
CA ALA A 140 12.47 16.54 9.45
C ALA A 140 11.55 15.32 9.52
N VAL A 141 11.36 14.81 10.72
CA VAL A 141 10.38 13.75 11.03
C VAL A 141 8.98 14.20 10.58
N ASN A 142 8.23 13.29 9.97
CA ASN A 142 6.90 13.51 9.37
C ASN A 142 6.89 14.41 8.11
N ASP A 143 8.05 14.76 7.55
CA ASP A 143 8.08 15.35 6.22
C ASP A 143 7.47 14.41 5.20
N ASN A 144 6.47 14.90 4.43
CA ASN A 144 5.91 14.19 3.30
C ASN A 144 6.87 14.29 2.10
N LEU A 145 7.24 13.15 1.53
CA LEU A 145 8.15 13.06 0.38
C LEU A 145 7.40 13.09 -0.97
N GLY A 146 6.16 12.62 -0.97
CA GLY A 146 5.32 12.61 -2.15
C GLY A 146 4.04 11.82 -1.97
N ASN A 147 3.07 12.11 -2.85
CA ASN A 147 1.77 11.43 -2.90
C ASN A 147 1.47 10.95 -4.31
N ILE A 148 0.81 9.80 -4.39
CA ILE A 148 0.01 9.39 -5.55
C ILE A 148 -1.44 9.37 -5.08
N GLU A 149 -2.30 10.24 -5.66
CA GLU A 149 -3.69 10.38 -5.26
C GLU A 149 -4.65 9.88 -6.33
N PHE A 150 -5.64 9.12 -5.92
CA PHE A 150 -6.77 8.68 -6.73
C PHE A 150 -7.99 9.51 -6.36
N ARG A 151 -8.31 10.49 -7.23
CA ARG A 151 -9.40 11.44 -7.02
C ARG A 151 -10.61 11.12 -7.89
N GLY A 152 -11.77 11.37 -7.34
CA GLY A 152 -13.04 11.29 -8.04
C GLY A 152 -13.99 12.38 -7.59
N LYS A 153 -15.18 12.43 -8.17
CA LYS A 153 -16.26 13.32 -7.73
C LYS A 153 -17.29 12.56 -6.91
N ASP A 154 -17.86 13.22 -5.91
CA ASP A 154 -19.03 12.73 -5.18
C ASP A 154 -20.34 13.03 -5.96
N SER A 155 -21.49 12.64 -5.41
CA SER A 155 -22.82 12.88 -6.00
C SER A 155 -23.20 14.37 -6.11
N ALA A 156 -22.50 15.24 -5.39
CA ALA A 156 -22.67 16.70 -5.45
C ALA A 156 -21.60 17.37 -6.34
N ALA A 157 -20.82 16.59 -7.08
CA ALA A 157 -19.75 17.02 -7.96
C ALA A 157 -18.52 17.65 -7.26
N ASN A 158 -18.37 17.48 -5.94
CA ASN A 158 -17.16 17.88 -5.23
C ASN A 158 -16.02 16.87 -5.48
N THR A 159 -14.79 17.36 -5.54
CA THR A 159 -13.60 16.52 -5.74
C THR A 159 -13.10 15.98 -4.40
N HIS A 160 -12.95 14.65 -4.32
CA HIS A 160 -12.40 13.96 -3.15
C HIS A 160 -11.24 13.04 -3.55
N ALA A 161 -10.27 12.85 -2.64
CA ALA A 161 -9.31 11.78 -2.70
C ALA A 161 -9.95 10.51 -2.11
N TYR A 162 -10.17 9.49 -2.94
CA TYR A 162 -10.73 8.20 -2.50
C TYR A 162 -9.67 7.24 -2.01
N ALA A 163 -8.46 7.34 -2.55
CA ALA A 163 -7.29 6.57 -2.10
C ALA A 163 -6.00 7.36 -2.33
N GLN A 164 -4.95 7.02 -1.55
CA GLN A 164 -3.63 7.64 -1.67
C GLN A 164 -2.52 6.63 -1.34
N ILE A 165 -1.37 6.82 -1.97
CA ILE A 165 -0.09 6.23 -1.56
C ILE A 165 0.79 7.40 -1.14
N THR A 166 1.21 7.46 0.12
CA THR A 166 1.97 8.59 0.67
C THR A 166 3.26 8.09 1.28
N ALA A 167 4.39 8.70 0.90
CA ALA A 167 5.69 8.43 1.50
C ALA A 167 6.13 9.58 2.42
N GLY A 168 6.78 9.25 3.53
CA GLY A 168 7.24 10.24 4.52
C GLY A 168 8.53 9.82 5.23
N ILE A 169 9.10 10.75 5.98
CA ILE A 169 10.29 10.55 6.82
C ILE A 169 9.85 10.17 8.23
N LYS A 170 10.30 9.02 8.74
CA LYS A 170 10.17 8.64 10.14
C LYS A 170 11.37 9.10 10.96
N VAL A 171 12.59 8.91 10.44
CA VAL A 171 13.86 9.36 11.04
C VAL A 171 14.70 9.97 9.93
N ALA A 172 15.18 11.21 10.15
CA ALA A 172 16.01 11.95 9.19
C ALA A 172 17.50 11.95 9.53
N THR A 173 17.91 11.25 10.60
CA THR A 173 19.30 11.25 11.08
C THR A 173 20.20 10.44 10.16
N ASN A 174 21.29 11.07 9.68
CA ASN A 174 22.26 10.41 8.78
C ASN A 174 22.79 9.10 9.34
N GLY A 175 22.71 8.03 8.53
CA GLY A 175 23.13 6.67 8.87
C GLY A 175 22.10 5.85 9.64
N THR A 176 20.92 6.43 9.98
CA THR A 176 19.81 5.74 10.67
C THR A 176 18.45 6.16 10.12
N GLU A 177 18.41 6.49 8.82
CA GLU A 177 17.21 6.97 8.15
C GLU A 177 16.13 5.88 8.14
N ASP A 178 14.92 6.26 8.58
CA ASP A 178 13.73 5.42 8.49
C ASP A 178 12.62 6.11 7.67
N GLY A 179 11.91 5.33 6.87
CA GLY A 179 10.78 5.78 6.06
C GLY A 179 9.42 5.41 6.63
N ILE A 180 8.41 6.10 6.10
CA ILE A 180 6.98 5.76 6.24
C ILE A 180 6.43 5.56 4.83
N LEU A 181 5.60 4.53 4.65
CA LEU A 181 4.74 4.38 3.48
C LEU A 181 3.33 4.05 3.93
N ASP A 182 2.38 4.88 3.55
CA ASP A 182 0.96 4.72 3.85
C ASP A 182 0.17 4.32 2.60
N LEU A 183 -0.61 3.26 2.71
CA LEU A 183 -1.72 2.95 1.82
C LEU A 183 -3.00 3.44 2.50
N MET A 184 -3.63 4.44 1.89
CA MET A 184 -4.76 5.16 2.47
C MET A 184 -6.03 4.95 1.66
N SER A 185 -7.17 4.90 2.33
CA SER A 185 -8.49 4.94 1.69
C SER A 185 -9.43 5.86 2.45
N SER A 186 -10.42 6.40 1.72
CA SER A 186 -11.48 7.20 2.31
C SER A 186 -12.54 6.30 2.95
N ASP A 187 -12.98 6.68 4.14
CA ASP A 187 -14.11 6.11 4.84
C ASP A 187 -14.94 7.26 5.43
N THR A 188 -16.25 7.27 5.13
CA THR A 188 -17.16 8.35 5.55
C THR A 188 -16.63 9.76 5.26
N GLY A 189 -15.99 9.95 4.07
CA GLY A 189 -15.45 11.24 3.62
C GLY A 189 -14.06 11.59 4.18
N THR A 190 -13.46 10.75 5.03
CA THR A 190 -12.12 10.97 5.60
C THR A 190 -11.12 9.95 5.08
N THR A 191 -10.02 10.43 4.51
CA THR A 191 -8.91 9.57 4.07
C THR A 191 -7.98 9.27 5.24
N ALA A 192 -7.74 7.98 5.51
CA ALA A 192 -6.89 7.53 6.60
C ALA A 192 -5.99 6.36 6.17
N SER A 193 -4.84 6.22 6.81
CA SER A 193 -3.95 5.08 6.61
C SER A 193 -4.64 3.78 7.02
N ARG A 194 -4.68 2.80 6.11
CA ARG A 194 -5.19 1.45 6.37
C ARG A 194 -4.06 0.46 6.60
N VAL A 195 -2.98 0.61 5.83
CA VAL A 195 -1.73 -0.13 6.01
C VAL A 195 -0.59 0.87 6.03
N ARG A 196 0.23 0.78 7.05
CA ARG A 196 1.43 1.62 7.23
C ARG A 196 2.67 0.75 7.33
N LEU A 197 3.66 1.01 6.50
CA LEU A 197 5.03 0.59 6.75
C LEU A 197 5.71 1.70 7.56
N TYR A 198 6.25 1.37 8.73
CA TYR A 198 6.82 2.33 9.69
C TYR A 198 8.21 1.86 10.13
N GLY A 199 9.24 2.23 9.38
CA GLY A 199 10.55 1.61 9.48
C GLY A 199 10.46 0.11 9.16
N SER A 200 10.88 -0.74 10.10
CA SER A 200 10.84 -2.22 9.95
C SER A 200 9.51 -2.88 10.34
N LYS A 201 8.45 -2.12 10.59
CA LYS A 201 7.17 -2.62 11.12
C LYS A 201 6.01 -2.35 10.17
N VAL A 202 4.97 -3.20 10.26
CA VAL A 202 3.72 -3.06 9.54
C VAL A 202 2.58 -2.81 10.53
N GLY A 203 1.85 -1.72 10.35
CA GLY A 203 0.59 -1.44 11.04
C GLY A 203 -0.60 -1.65 10.10
N ILE A 204 -1.62 -2.37 10.54
CA ILE A 204 -2.93 -2.45 9.88
C ILE A 204 -3.94 -1.82 10.82
N GLY A 205 -4.46 -0.63 10.45
CA GLY A 205 -5.27 0.19 11.34
C GLY A 205 -4.46 0.85 12.49
N GLU A 206 -3.15 0.66 12.53
CA GLU A 206 -2.24 1.17 13.57
C GLU A 206 -1.21 2.15 12.99
N ALA A 207 -1.20 3.38 13.51
CA ALA A 207 -0.33 4.45 13.04
C ALA A 207 1.11 4.36 13.60
N THR A 208 1.27 3.77 14.78
CA THR A 208 2.56 3.63 15.48
C THR A 208 2.80 2.20 15.94
N PRO A 209 3.01 1.25 15.01
CA PRO A 209 3.10 -0.17 15.35
C PRO A 209 4.25 -0.44 16.33
N LEU A 210 3.92 -1.14 17.43
CA LEU A 210 4.88 -1.53 18.46
C LEU A 210 5.59 -2.85 18.12
N TYR A 211 4.93 -3.71 17.34
CA TYR A 211 5.39 -5.06 16.94
C TYR A 211 5.71 -5.11 15.44
N PRO A 212 6.47 -6.10 14.95
CA PRO A 212 6.76 -6.27 13.53
C PRO A 212 5.51 -6.26 12.65
N VAL A 213 4.43 -6.90 13.10
CA VAL A 213 3.07 -6.74 12.55
C VAL A 213 2.13 -6.41 13.70
N HIS A 214 1.46 -5.26 13.61
CA HIS A 214 0.50 -4.81 14.61
C HIS A 214 -0.83 -4.50 13.94
N ILE A 215 -1.87 -5.25 14.30
CA ILE A 215 -3.23 -5.09 13.77
C ILE A 215 -4.10 -4.49 14.86
N THR A 216 -4.68 -3.32 14.61
CA THR A 216 -5.58 -2.64 15.53
C THR A 216 -6.93 -2.42 14.87
N TYR A 217 -7.99 -2.69 15.61
CA TYR A 217 -9.35 -2.41 15.20
C TYR A 217 -10.08 -1.66 16.31
N SER A 218 -10.60 -0.47 16.00
CA SER A 218 -11.14 0.46 17.01
C SER A 218 -12.67 0.54 17.04
N THR A 219 -13.38 -0.20 16.19
CA THR A 219 -14.84 -0.20 16.14
C THR A 219 -15.46 -1.42 16.82
N LEU A 220 -16.63 -1.23 17.45
CA LEU A 220 -17.23 -2.08 18.47
C LEU A 220 -17.78 -3.44 18.01
N ALA A 221 -17.68 -3.85 16.76
CA ALA A 221 -18.24 -5.14 16.33
C ALA A 221 -17.45 -5.74 15.16
N GLY A 222 -16.84 -6.87 15.37
CA GLY A 222 -16.26 -7.66 14.31
C GLY A 222 -15.02 -8.45 14.72
N THR A 223 -14.66 -9.39 13.87
CA THR A 223 -13.44 -10.20 13.98
C THR A 223 -12.26 -9.36 13.47
N THR A 224 -11.24 -9.18 14.29
CA THR A 224 -10.03 -8.41 13.89
C THR A 224 -9.20 -9.15 12.84
N LEU A 225 -9.15 -10.48 12.92
CA LEU A 225 -8.46 -11.34 11.95
C LEU A 225 -9.34 -12.55 11.68
N GLN A 226 -9.74 -12.75 10.42
CA GLN A 226 -10.41 -13.94 9.93
C GLN A 226 -9.52 -14.64 8.90
N ILE A 227 -9.31 -15.95 9.08
CA ILE A 227 -8.64 -16.81 8.11
C ILE A 227 -9.68 -17.77 7.57
N GLU A 228 -10.04 -17.62 6.31
CA GLU A 228 -11.13 -18.36 5.67
C GLU A 228 -10.63 -19.12 4.45
N SER A 229 -10.97 -20.41 4.35
CA SER A 229 -10.82 -21.18 3.13
C SER A 229 -12.19 -21.36 2.46
N LYS A 230 -12.27 -21.00 1.17
CA LYS A 230 -13.51 -21.12 0.35
C LYS A 230 -13.45 -22.29 -0.65
N LEU A 231 -12.69 -23.32 -0.33
CA LEU A 231 -12.60 -24.53 -1.16
C LEU A 231 -13.88 -25.38 -1.02
N VAL A 232 -14.52 -25.69 -2.15
CA VAL A 232 -15.85 -26.32 -2.18
C VAL A 232 -15.78 -27.84 -1.95
N ASP A 233 -14.69 -28.51 -2.37
CA ASP A 233 -14.59 -29.98 -2.37
C ASP A 233 -13.26 -30.47 -1.74
N SER A 234 -12.74 -29.77 -0.73
CA SER A 234 -11.52 -30.16 -0.04
C SER A 234 -11.77 -30.37 1.46
N ALA A 235 -11.19 -31.40 2.01
CA ALA A 235 -11.15 -31.63 3.47
C ALA A 235 -10.14 -30.68 4.17
N SER A 236 -9.39 -29.86 3.42
CA SER A 236 -8.44 -28.90 3.94
C SER A 236 -9.12 -27.60 4.36
N ALA A 237 -8.74 -27.07 5.51
CA ALA A 237 -9.20 -25.78 6.05
C ALA A 237 -8.07 -24.74 5.98
N GLY A 238 -8.37 -23.48 6.35
CA GLY A 238 -7.34 -22.48 6.54
C GLY A 238 -6.51 -22.79 7.79
N ASP A 239 -5.19 -22.80 7.65
CA ASP A 239 -4.25 -23.14 8.72
C ASP A 239 -3.51 -21.91 9.24
N ILE A 240 -3.14 -21.92 10.53
CA ILE A 240 -2.15 -21.03 11.13
C ILE A 240 -0.97 -21.90 11.58
N THR A 241 0.18 -21.72 10.93
CA THR A 241 1.42 -22.36 11.35
C THR A 241 2.22 -21.38 12.21
N LEU A 242 2.49 -21.77 13.45
CA LEU A 242 3.40 -21.07 14.35
C LEU A 242 4.71 -21.85 14.39
N TYR A 243 5.79 -21.26 13.85
CA TYR A 243 7.05 -21.96 13.62
C TYR A 243 8.22 -21.26 14.32
N HIS A 244 8.92 -21.99 15.18
CA HIS A 244 10.15 -21.55 15.81
C HIS A 244 11.35 -22.04 14.99
N HIS A 245 11.94 -21.18 14.18
CA HIS A 245 13.14 -21.48 13.39
C HIS A 245 14.38 -21.00 14.15
N ARG A 246 15.20 -21.91 14.65
CA ARG A 246 16.43 -21.60 15.40
C ARG A 246 17.61 -21.20 14.49
N ASN A 247 17.34 -20.46 13.41
CA ASN A 247 18.35 -20.00 12.45
C ASN A 247 19.30 -21.12 11.97
N SER A 248 18.70 -22.25 11.56
CA SER A 248 19.39 -23.48 11.11
C SER A 248 20.08 -24.30 12.21
N ALA A 249 19.97 -23.94 13.49
CA ALA A 249 20.38 -24.78 14.60
C ALA A 249 19.32 -25.86 14.90
N ALA A 250 19.75 -27.00 15.45
CA ALA A 250 18.84 -28.05 15.88
C ALA A 250 17.89 -27.57 17.00
N GLY A 251 16.67 -28.12 17.02
CA GLY A 251 15.76 -27.99 18.14
C GLY A 251 16.35 -28.57 19.42
N GLN A 252 15.90 -28.12 20.57
CA GLN A 252 16.36 -28.63 21.88
C GLN A 252 15.14 -28.97 22.77
N ASP A 253 15.34 -29.92 23.66
CA ASP A 253 14.39 -30.24 24.71
C ASP A 253 14.08 -29.01 25.55
N GLY A 254 12.80 -28.79 25.79
CA GLY A 254 12.29 -27.61 26.49
C GLY A 254 12.11 -26.35 25.67
N ASP A 255 12.45 -26.36 24.38
CA ASP A 255 12.16 -25.20 23.50
C ASP A 255 10.67 -24.93 23.45
N VAL A 256 10.30 -23.66 23.68
CA VAL A 256 8.95 -23.18 23.41
C VAL A 256 8.83 -22.90 21.92
N ILE A 257 7.95 -23.60 21.23
CA ILE A 257 7.69 -23.43 19.80
C ILE A 257 6.94 -22.13 19.56
N SER A 258 5.83 -21.92 20.30
CA SER A 258 4.99 -20.73 20.20
C SER A 258 4.02 -20.63 21.36
N SER A 259 3.43 -19.44 21.48
CA SER A 259 2.39 -19.13 22.46
C SER A 259 1.30 -18.25 21.89
N LEU A 260 0.03 -18.53 22.28
CA LEU A 260 -1.08 -17.62 22.10
C LEU A 260 -1.44 -17.02 23.47
N TYR A 261 -1.32 -15.69 23.59
CA TYR A 261 -1.63 -14.98 24.82
C TYR A 261 -3.03 -14.36 24.77
N PHE A 262 -3.77 -14.50 25.87
CA PHE A 262 -5.02 -13.80 26.11
C PHE A 262 -4.74 -12.72 27.17
N ARG A 263 -4.49 -11.50 26.68
CA ARG A 263 -4.04 -10.36 27.48
C ARG A 263 -5.11 -9.29 27.59
N SER A 264 -5.21 -8.66 28.73
CA SER A 264 -6.05 -7.49 28.94
C SER A 264 -5.45 -6.63 30.07
N LYS A 265 -6.04 -5.47 30.29
CA LYS A 265 -5.66 -4.61 31.42
C LYS A 265 -6.36 -5.04 32.71
N ASN A 266 -5.68 -4.82 33.86
CA ASN A 266 -6.29 -4.93 35.18
C ASN A 266 -7.08 -3.65 35.52
N ASP A 267 -7.76 -3.63 36.67
CA ASP A 267 -8.56 -2.52 37.19
C ASP A 267 -7.75 -1.56 38.07
N ASN A 268 -6.41 -1.63 38.04
CA ASN A 268 -5.58 -0.71 38.80
C ASN A 268 -5.78 0.75 38.33
N ALA A 269 -5.58 1.72 39.20
CA ALA A 269 -5.65 3.14 38.91
C ALA A 269 -4.69 3.54 37.73
N THR A 270 -3.57 2.82 37.58
CA THR A 270 -2.71 2.81 36.39
C THR A 270 -2.81 1.41 35.79
N PRO A 271 -3.69 1.19 34.79
CA PRO A 271 -3.96 -0.15 34.28
C PRO A 271 -2.71 -0.78 33.66
N GLU A 272 -2.38 -2.00 34.08
CA GLU A 272 -1.25 -2.78 33.64
C GLU A 272 -1.72 -3.90 32.70
N ASP A 273 -0.86 -4.31 31.75
CA ASP A 273 -1.13 -5.44 30.84
C ASP A 273 -0.87 -6.76 31.58
N ILE A 274 -1.91 -7.57 31.71
CA ILE A 274 -1.89 -8.88 32.37
C ILE A 274 -2.22 -9.99 31.38
N ASP A 275 -1.42 -11.06 31.40
CA ASP A 275 -1.73 -12.30 30.69
C ASP A 275 -2.70 -13.12 31.54
N TYR A 276 -3.97 -13.19 31.14
CA TYR A 276 -5.01 -13.92 31.86
C TYR A 276 -5.04 -15.41 31.49
N ALA A 277 -4.66 -15.74 30.26
CA ALA A 277 -4.50 -17.14 29.83
C ALA A 277 -3.46 -17.26 28.72
N GLN A 278 -2.96 -18.48 28.50
CA GLN A 278 -1.97 -18.77 27.48
C GLN A 278 -2.13 -20.20 26.98
N VAL A 279 -1.98 -20.41 25.66
CA VAL A 279 -1.77 -21.74 25.04
C VAL A 279 -0.32 -21.80 24.59
N VAL A 280 0.41 -22.86 25.01
CA VAL A 280 1.84 -23.00 24.73
C VAL A 280 2.10 -24.35 24.06
N GLY A 281 2.80 -24.34 22.93
CA GLY A 281 3.41 -25.51 22.32
C GLY A 281 4.90 -25.57 22.63
N SER A 282 5.43 -26.71 23.05
CA SER A 282 6.86 -26.89 23.34
C SER A 282 7.36 -28.26 22.94
N ILE A 283 8.67 -28.38 22.79
CA ILE A 283 9.41 -29.63 22.54
C ILE A 283 9.66 -30.31 23.89
N VAL A 284 9.38 -31.58 23.99
CA VAL A 284 9.78 -32.43 25.13
C VAL A 284 11.04 -33.22 24.82
N ASP A 285 11.10 -33.83 23.65
CA ASP A 285 12.26 -34.54 23.10
C ASP A 285 12.45 -34.08 21.65
N ALA A 286 13.64 -33.58 21.32
CA ALA A 286 14.02 -33.10 19.99
C ALA A 286 14.84 -34.17 19.20
N SER A 287 15.04 -35.38 19.74
CA SER A 287 15.89 -36.41 19.13
C SER A 287 15.26 -36.97 17.86
N ASP A 288 16.01 -37.02 16.75
CA ASP A 288 15.56 -37.54 15.45
C ASP A 288 14.96 -38.96 15.56
N GLY A 289 13.71 -39.10 15.11
CA GLY A 289 12.95 -40.36 15.13
C GLY A 289 12.24 -40.67 16.44
N THR A 290 12.36 -39.81 17.48
CA THR A 290 11.66 -39.96 18.77
C THR A 290 11.09 -38.64 19.29
N GLU A 291 10.80 -37.72 18.36
CA GLU A 291 10.34 -36.37 18.70
C GLU A 291 9.04 -36.39 19.49
N ASP A 292 9.03 -35.76 20.66
CA ASP A 292 7.89 -35.60 21.51
C ASP A 292 7.53 -34.12 21.73
N GLY A 293 6.24 -33.83 21.71
CA GLY A 293 5.69 -32.48 21.95
C GLY A 293 4.86 -32.39 23.22
N LYS A 294 4.64 -31.15 23.67
CA LYS A 294 3.75 -30.81 24.79
C LYS A 294 2.87 -29.62 24.40
N LEU A 295 1.58 -29.72 24.72
CA LEU A 295 0.63 -28.61 24.69
C LEU A 295 0.21 -28.27 26.12
N GLU A 296 0.30 -26.99 26.52
CA GLU A 296 -0.14 -26.53 27.83
C GLU A 296 -1.21 -25.44 27.67
N LEU A 297 -2.24 -25.53 28.52
CA LEU A 297 -3.18 -24.45 28.79
C LEU A 297 -2.87 -23.88 30.15
N LYS A 298 -2.60 -22.57 30.22
CA LYS A 298 -2.29 -21.84 31.42
C LYS A 298 -3.34 -20.80 31.72
N VAL A 299 -3.66 -20.59 32.97
CA VAL A 299 -4.58 -19.55 33.46
C VAL A 299 -3.92 -18.77 34.59
N SER A 300 -4.18 -17.48 34.65
CA SER A 300 -3.67 -16.63 35.71
C SER A 300 -4.39 -16.96 37.04
N ALA A 301 -3.62 -17.26 38.06
CA ALA A 301 -4.04 -17.40 39.43
C ALA A 301 -3.26 -16.40 40.30
N ALA A 302 -3.93 -15.44 40.93
CA ALA A 302 -3.33 -14.39 41.73
C ALA A 302 -2.19 -13.63 40.97
N GLY A 303 -2.41 -13.33 39.69
CA GLY A 303 -1.45 -12.60 38.85
C GLY A 303 -0.33 -13.43 38.23
N THR A 304 -0.31 -14.74 38.46
CA THR A 304 0.73 -15.64 37.91
C THR A 304 0.07 -16.70 37.01
N LEU A 305 0.64 -16.90 35.80
CA LEU A 305 0.21 -17.98 34.89
C LEU A 305 0.63 -19.34 35.47
N THR A 306 -0.35 -20.22 35.71
CA THR A 306 -0.16 -21.59 36.15
C THR A 306 -0.68 -22.56 35.09
N THR A 307 -0.02 -23.73 34.94
CA THR A 307 -0.45 -24.77 34.00
C THR A 307 -1.61 -25.54 34.62
N GLU A 308 -2.79 -25.42 34.00
CA GLU A 308 -4.02 -26.10 34.41
C GLU A 308 -4.27 -27.40 33.65
N LEU A 309 -3.75 -27.49 32.42
CA LEU A 309 -3.77 -28.68 31.60
C LEU A 309 -2.46 -28.80 30.83
N ALA A 310 -1.82 -29.95 30.91
CA ALA A 310 -0.70 -30.33 30.06
C ALA A 310 -0.98 -31.66 29.37
N ILE A 311 -0.75 -31.67 28.04
CA ILE A 311 -0.90 -32.84 27.18
C ILE A 311 0.47 -33.17 26.61
N THR A 312 0.94 -34.41 26.84
CA THR A 312 2.15 -34.98 26.26
C THR A 312 1.82 -36.28 25.55
N ALA A 313 2.77 -36.86 24.83
CA ALA A 313 2.60 -38.20 24.24
C ALA A 313 2.22 -39.26 25.27
N ALA A 314 2.71 -39.13 26.52
CA ALA A 314 2.54 -40.14 27.56
C ALA A 314 1.25 -40.00 28.38
N ASN A 315 0.79 -38.76 28.65
CA ASN A 315 -0.32 -38.52 29.57
C ASN A 315 -0.95 -37.14 29.45
N ILE A 316 -2.10 -37.00 30.14
CA ILE A 316 -2.76 -35.70 30.38
C ILE A 316 -2.65 -35.40 31.87
N THR A 317 -2.05 -34.26 32.22
CA THR A 317 -1.90 -33.79 33.59
C THR A 317 -2.86 -32.61 33.82
N LEU A 318 -3.65 -32.65 34.90
CA LEU A 318 -4.50 -31.56 35.35
C LEU A 318 -3.83 -30.90 36.56
N GLY A 319 -3.54 -29.60 36.47
CA GLY A 319 -2.99 -28.79 37.55
C GLY A 319 -4.02 -28.43 38.63
N VAL A 320 -5.31 -28.65 38.32
CA VAL A 320 -6.43 -28.42 39.21
C VAL A 320 -7.23 -29.68 39.41
N ARG A 321 -8.00 -29.74 40.50
CA ARG A 321 -8.94 -30.87 40.71
C ARG A 321 -10.13 -30.76 39.76
N PRO A 322 -10.36 -31.77 38.89
CA PRO A 322 -11.51 -31.72 38.00
C PRO A 322 -12.82 -31.83 38.79
N ILE A 323 -13.83 -31.07 38.44
CA ILE A 323 -15.19 -31.23 38.88
C ILE A 323 -15.90 -32.04 37.80
N LEU A 324 -16.16 -33.30 38.08
CA LEU A 324 -16.87 -34.15 37.16
C LEU A 324 -18.39 -34.04 37.43
N PRO A 325 -19.21 -33.92 36.38
CA PRO A 325 -20.69 -33.93 36.57
C PRO A 325 -21.14 -35.23 37.18
N THR A 326 -22.18 -35.18 38.04
CA THR A 326 -22.78 -36.38 38.61
C THR A 326 -23.49 -37.16 37.54
N HIS A 327 -23.28 -38.47 37.52
CA HIS A 327 -24.01 -39.42 36.69
C HIS A 327 -24.13 -40.75 37.45
N THR A 328 -25.33 -41.27 37.53
CA THR A 328 -25.61 -42.57 38.13
C THR A 328 -26.01 -43.54 37.03
N PRO A 329 -25.18 -44.54 36.66
CA PRO A 329 -25.59 -45.57 35.75
C PRO A 329 -26.86 -46.28 36.23
N ALA A 330 -27.85 -46.48 35.35
CA ALA A 330 -29.15 -47.06 35.70
C ALA A 330 -29.04 -48.51 36.19
N SER A 331 -28.00 -49.25 35.73
CA SER A 331 -27.69 -50.62 36.13
C SER A 331 -26.20 -50.93 35.88
N ALA A 332 -25.79 -52.15 36.34
CA ALA A 332 -24.45 -52.65 36.04
C ALA A 332 -24.16 -52.89 34.54
N SER A 333 -25.21 -52.93 33.73
CA SER A 333 -25.20 -53.10 32.28
C SER A 333 -25.72 -51.87 31.52
N ASP A 334 -25.73 -50.69 32.15
CA ASP A 334 -26.11 -49.45 31.47
C ASP A 334 -25.08 -49.11 30.38
N THR A 335 -25.54 -48.34 29.38
CA THR A 335 -24.66 -47.89 28.28
C THR A 335 -23.46 -47.16 28.84
N GLY A 336 -22.27 -47.55 28.38
CA GLY A 336 -21.02 -46.90 28.78
C GLY A 336 -19.83 -47.45 28.02
N THR A 337 -18.78 -46.60 27.93
CA THR A 337 -17.53 -46.95 27.28
C THR A 337 -16.47 -47.31 28.32
N ALA A 338 -15.68 -48.37 28.07
CA ALA A 338 -14.60 -48.76 28.95
C ALA A 338 -13.66 -47.59 29.28
N GLY A 339 -13.42 -47.32 30.55
CA GLY A 339 -12.61 -46.20 31.05
C GLY A 339 -13.45 -45.00 31.51
N GLU A 340 -14.76 -44.95 31.28
CA GLU A 340 -15.62 -43.90 31.84
C GLU A 340 -15.65 -43.95 33.35
N VAL A 341 -15.63 -42.80 34.01
CA VAL A 341 -15.76 -42.60 35.45
C VAL A 341 -16.97 -41.70 35.72
N ALA A 342 -17.86 -42.15 36.57
CA ALA A 342 -19.04 -41.42 37.00
C ALA A 342 -19.16 -41.47 38.53
N TRP A 343 -19.97 -40.59 39.11
CA TRP A 343 -20.20 -40.57 40.55
C TRP A 343 -21.56 -40.00 40.91
N ASP A 344 -22.03 -40.40 42.09
CA ASP A 344 -23.19 -39.79 42.74
C ASP A 344 -22.91 -39.58 44.24
N SER A 345 -23.89 -39.20 45.02
CA SER A 345 -23.75 -38.99 46.46
C SER A 345 -23.32 -40.21 47.26
N SER A 346 -23.35 -41.38 46.68
CA SER A 346 -23.14 -42.66 47.40
C SER A 346 -22.04 -43.53 46.79
N TYR A 347 -21.73 -43.36 45.50
CA TYR A 347 -20.82 -44.24 44.79
C TYR A 347 -19.93 -43.47 43.77
N ILE A 348 -18.75 -44.04 43.53
CA ILE A 348 -17.97 -43.83 42.33
C ILE A 348 -18.14 -45.03 41.44
N TYR A 349 -18.43 -44.82 40.17
CA TYR A 349 -18.64 -45.85 39.16
C TYR A 349 -17.49 -45.80 38.13
N ILE A 350 -17.07 -46.96 37.66
CA ILE A 350 -16.12 -47.15 36.60
C ILE A 350 -16.66 -48.13 35.58
N CYS A 351 -16.75 -47.72 34.32
CA CYS A 351 -17.06 -48.61 33.21
C CYS A 351 -15.81 -49.42 32.86
N THR A 352 -15.83 -50.73 33.14
CA THR A 352 -14.65 -51.61 32.98
C THR A 352 -14.59 -52.34 31.65
N ALA A 353 -15.69 -52.42 30.93
CA ALA A 353 -15.86 -52.89 29.55
C ALA A 353 -17.11 -52.24 28.97
N THR A 354 -17.32 -52.28 27.66
CA THR A 354 -18.56 -51.74 27.04
C THR A 354 -19.77 -52.22 27.80
N ASP A 355 -20.64 -51.29 28.23
CA ASP A 355 -21.88 -51.53 28.98
C ASP A 355 -21.67 -52.37 30.25
N THR A 356 -20.50 -52.23 30.91
CA THR A 356 -20.17 -52.98 32.11
C THR A 356 -19.63 -52.07 33.21
N TRP A 357 -20.50 -51.71 34.16
CA TRP A 357 -20.17 -50.80 35.25
C TRP A 357 -19.89 -51.56 36.57
N LYS A 358 -18.82 -51.09 37.24
CA LYS A 358 -18.50 -51.44 38.63
C LYS A 358 -18.56 -50.19 39.48
N ARG A 359 -18.85 -50.34 40.78
CA ARG A 359 -18.93 -49.21 41.71
C ARG A 359 -18.27 -49.53 43.05
N VAL A 360 -17.84 -48.46 43.72
CA VAL A 360 -17.35 -48.46 45.09
C VAL A 360 -18.17 -47.45 45.91
N ALA A 361 -18.57 -47.83 47.11
CA ALA A 361 -19.29 -46.90 47.99
C ALA A 361 -18.35 -45.85 48.56
N ILE A 362 -18.84 -44.59 48.63
CA ILE A 362 -18.19 -43.48 49.31
C ILE A 362 -18.91 -43.14 50.60
N SER A 363 -18.19 -42.75 51.62
CA SER A 363 -18.73 -42.37 52.91
C SER A 363 -18.26 -40.97 53.34
N THR A 364 -18.98 -40.35 54.26
CA THR A 364 -18.53 -39.10 54.87
C THR A 364 -17.17 -39.29 55.53
N TRP A 365 -16.28 -38.31 55.29
CA TRP A 365 -15.01 -38.24 56.02
C TRP A 365 -15.35 -37.95 57.53
N PRO A 366 -14.73 -38.68 58.45
CA PRO A 366 -15.00 -38.48 59.91
C PRO A 366 -14.52 -37.08 60.36
#